data_62ce609deff820e973d63b4df8ee188d
#
_entry.id   62ce609deff820e973d63b4df8ee188d
#
_cell.length_a   1.000
_cell.length_b   1.000
_cell.length_c   1.000
_cell.angle_alpha   90.00
_cell.angle_beta   90.00
_cell.angle_gamma   90.00
#
_symmetry.space_group_name_H-M   'P 1'
#
loop_
_entity.id
_entity.type
_entity.pdbx_description
1 polymer ?
#
loop_
_entity_poly.entity_id
_entity_poly.type
_entity_poly.pdbx_seq_one_letter_code
_entity_poly.pdbx_strand_id
1 'polypeptide(L)'
;MRIGINGRFLAAKRTGVQRAAYNLIRALVSVDRDNEYVLFTAEDQVDNPDWKRANVTVVPSRIREGESIRNHFWEQFTLPKLALKHNVDILHSPANLAPLFYKGRSVVHIHDLCFAVNPQWFSFSFRTLYNFVIPRLARRAAKVITNSNNSRNDLLQFCDLQAERVSQVYWAVDDLFMQEQDPKKPTTPWQLNDYILYVGSLEPRKNIGTLLEAYELLRASHPEIKTKLVLIGGESPLFAEVRLKVKRFKEDVLFKGFVNDEALRDFYRHASLFVYPSLYEGFGLPPLEAMASGAPVVTTMTSSLPEVVGDAAMMVSPHDIKQLAETMGIVLGDADLRARLIAAGREQVRKFNWYRVARNTLAVYYEVYNSAPEHGGGRRKFLPFDLWKGLRDVEVRSKGSLLSSALADS
;
A
#
# COMPACT_ATOMS: atom_id res chain seq x y z
N MET A 1 9.16 25.31 -1.24
CA MET A 1 9.81 24.45 -2.25
C MET A 1 8.84 24.20 -3.38
N ARG A 2 9.34 23.92 -4.57
CA ARG A 2 8.54 23.43 -5.70
C ARG A 2 8.81 21.95 -5.93
N ILE A 3 7.82 21.11 -5.67
CA ILE A 3 7.91 19.65 -5.67
C ILE A 3 7.26 19.13 -6.95
N GLY A 4 8.05 18.51 -7.83
CA GLY A 4 7.55 17.82 -9.02
C GLY A 4 7.15 16.40 -8.68
N ILE A 5 5.96 15.99 -9.10
CA ILE A 5 5.44 14.63 -8.91
C ILE A 5 5.43 13.89 -10.24
N ASN A 6 6.12 12.75 -10.30
CA ASN A 6 6.02 11.82 -11.42
C ASN A 6 4.67 11.10 -11.39
N GLY A 7 3.68 11.62 -12.10
CA GLY A 7 2.31 11.12 -12.14
C GLY A 7 2.06 9.96 -13.12
N ARG A 8 3.12 9.31 -13.64
CA ARG A 8 2.98 8.16 -14.55
C ARG A 8 2.10 7.05 -13.98
N PHE A 9 2.10 6.86 -12.67
CA PHE A 9 1.30 5.84 -11.99
C PHE A 9 -0.21 6.07 -12.14
N LEU A 10 -0.67 7.30 -12.40
CA LEU A 10 -2.08 7.63 -12.59
C LEU A 10 -2.67 7.07 -13.88
N ALA A 11 -1.82 6.81 -14.88
CA ALA A 11 -2.21 6.17 -16.15
C ALA A 11 -2.15 4.64 -16.11
N ALA A 12 -1.89 4.04 -14.95
CA ALA A 12 -1.89 2.59 -14.79
C ALA A 12 -3.14 2.12 -14.04
N LYS A 13 -3.54 0.86 -14.29
CA LYS A 13 -4.64 0.25 -13.52
C LYS A 13 -4.36 0.37 -12.02
N ARG A 14 -5.33 0.84 -11.26
CA ARG A 14 -5.21 1.04 -9.81
C ARG A 14 -5.06 -0.31 -9.08
N THR A 15 -3.84 -0.68 -8.79
CA THR A 15 -3.47 -1.77 -7.88
C THR A 15 -2.96 -1.20 -6.55
N GLY A 16 -2.50 -2.03 -5.64
CA GLY A 16 -2.05 -1.58 -4.31
C GLY A 16 -1.01 -0.43 -4.35
N VAL A 17 0.01 -0.53 -5.23
CA VAL A 17 1.06 0.51 -5.38
C VAL A 17 0.48 1.81 -5.93
N GLN A 18 -0.34 1.74 -6.99
CA GLN A 18 -0.94 2.92 -7.60
C GLN A 18 -1.94 3.60 -6.67
N ARG A 19 -2.72 2.82 -5.91
CA ARG A 19 -3.63 3.34 -4.89
C ARG A 19 -2.87 4.04 -3.77
N ALA A 20 -1.80 3.44 -3.26
CA ALA A 20 -0.97 4.03 -2.23
C ALA A 20 -0.30 5.33 -2.71
N ALA A 21 0.25 5.35 -3.92
CA ALA A 21 0.83 6.55 -4.51
C ALA A 21 -0.21 7.67 -4.70
N TYR A 22 -1.42 7.33 -5.16
CA TYR A 22 -2.53 8.28 -5.29
C TYR A 22 -2.90 8.91 -3.94
N ASN A 23 -3.15 8.06 -2.93
CA ASN A 23 -3.53 8.52 -1.60
C ASN A 23 -2.43 9.35 -0.92
N LEU A 24 -1.15 8.99 -1.12
CA LEU A 24 -0.01 9.77 -0.66
C LEU A 24 -0.05 11.18 -1.24
N ILE A 25 -0.18 11.33 -2.57
CA ILE A 25 -0.15 12.65 -3.21
C ILE A 25 -1.39 13.45 -2.79
N ARG A 26 -2.57 12.83 -2.75
CA ARG A 26 -3.81 13.46 -2.25
C ARG A 26 -3.63 13.99 -0.82
N ALA A 27 -3.03 13.19 0.06
CA ALA A 27 -2.75 13.59 1.44
C ALA A 27 -1.72 14.73 1.50
N LEU A 28 -0.61 14.64 0.76
CA LEU A 28 0.40 15.69 0.70
C LEU A 28 -0.20 17.04 0.31
N VAL A 29 -0.91 17.11 -0.82
CA VAL A 29 -1.49 18.38 -1.29
C VAL A 29 -2.64 18.87 -0.42
N SER A 30 -3.21 18.00 0.44
CA SER A 30 -4.27 18.40 1.37
C SER A 30 -3.75 19.00 2.65
N VAL A 31 -2.60 18.53 3.17
CA VAL A 31 -2.05 18.98 4.46
C VAL A 31 -1.01 20.08 4.30
N ASP A 32 -0.28 20.09 3.18
CA ASP A 32 0.80 21.06 2.93
C ASP A 32 0.25 22.29 2.20
N ARG A 33 0.47 23.46 2.79
CA ARG A 33 0.08 24.77 2.23
C ARG A 33 1.28 25.65 1.88
N ASP A 34 2.48 25.24 2.29
CA ASP A 34 3.69 26.05 2.21
C ASP A 34 4.51 25.75 0.94
N ASN A 35 4.29 24.60 0.33
CA ASN A 35 5.00 24.16 -0.86
C ASN A 35 4.09 24.14 -2.09
N GLU A 36 4.71 24.33 -3.26
CA GLU A 36 4.04 24.20 -4.56
C GLU A 36 4.26 22.79 -5.12
N TYR A 37 3.23 22.23 -5.70
CA TYR A 37 3.26 20.92 -6.34
C TYR A 37 3.06 21.05 -7.83
N VAL A 38 3.92 20.40 -8.61
CA VAL A 38 3.79 20.28 -10.07
C VAL A 38 3.58 18.83 -10.42
N LEU A 39 2.34 18.46 -10.76
CA LEU A 39 1.96 17.09 -11.10
C LEU A 39 2.08 16.86 -12.60
N PHE A 40 3.08 16.09 -13.02
CA PHE A 40 3.28 15.68 -14.42
C PHE A 40 2.50 14.40 -14.68
N THR A 41 1.39 14.49 -15.41
CA THR A 41 0.44 13.37 -15.53
C THR A 41 -0.26 13.30 -16.88
N ALA A 42 -1.12 12.29 -17.08
CA ALA A 42 -1.94 12.15 -18.26
C ALA A 42 -3.00 13.26 -18.36
N GLU A 43 -3.50 13.51 -19.58
CA GLU A 43 -4.44 14.61 -19.87
C GLU A 43 -5.78 14.44 -19.14
N ASP A 44 -6.24 13.21 -18.94
CA ASP A 44 -7.49 12.89 -18.23
C ASP A 44 -7.48 13.25 -16.73
N GLN A 45 -6.31 13.52 -16.15
CA GLN A 45 -6.16 13.90 -14.75
C GLN A 45 -6.26 15.41 -14.50
N VAL A 46 -6.31 16.25 -15.54
CA VAL A 46 -6.32 17.72 -15.41
C VAL A 46 -7.55 18.20 -14.64
N ASP A 47 -8.70 17.58 -14.88
CA ASP A 47 -9.97 17.94 -14.25
C ASP A 47 -10.28 17.18 -12.96
N ASN A 48 -9.37 16.33 -12.50
CA ASN A 48 -9.55 15.59 -11.27
C ASN A 48 -9.67 16.55 -10.06
N PRO A 49 -10.76 16.50 -9.29
CA PRO A 49 -11.04 17.43 -8.18
C PRO A 49 -9.98 17.38 -7.07
N ASP A 50 -9.29 16.25 -6.89
CA ASP A 50 -8.26 16.10 -5.87
C ASP A 50 -7.03 17.01 -6.11
N TRP A 51 -6.81 17.40 -7.37
CA TRP A 51 -5.70 18.28 -7.78
C TRP A 51 -6.12 19.75 -7.94
N LYS A 52 -7.41 20.09 -7.87
CA LYS A 52 -7.90 21.49 -7.96
C LYS A 52 -7.65 22.26 -6.67
N ARG A 53 -6.37 22.63 -6.45
CA ARG A 53 -5.89 23.35 -5.27
C ARG A 53 -4.95 24.48 -5.68
N ALA A 54 -4.93 25.57 -4.90
CA ALA A 54 -4.16 26.77 -5.23
C ALA A 54 -2.64 26.51 -5.34
N ASN A 55 -2.11 25.54 -4.60
CA ASN A 55 -0.71 25.17 -4.60
C ASN A 55 -0.37 23.97 -5.52
N VAL A 56 -1.28 23.55 -6.39
CA VAL A 56 -1.07 22.44 -7.34
C VAL A 56 -1.18 22.93 -8.77
N THR A 57 -0.14 22.68 -9.55
CA THR A 57 -0.13 22.88 -11.00
C THR A 57 -0.12 21.52 -11.69
N VAL A 58 -1.15 21.20 -12.47
CA VAL A 58 -1.18 19.98 -13.28
C VAL A 58 -0.57 20.28 -14.64
N VAL A 59 0.43 19.49 -15.02
CA VAL A 59 1.10 19.58 -16.32
C VAL A 59 0.75 18.34 -17.14
N PRO A 60 -0.18 18.45 -18.10
CA PRO A 60 -0.61 17.33 -18.92
C PRO A 60 0.55 16.84 -19.79
N SER A 61 0.61 15.54 -19.94
CA SER A 61 1.66 14.83 -20.67
C SER A 61 1.07 13.68 -21.48
N ARG A 62 1.77 13.32 -22.56
CA ARG A 62 1.35 12.21 -23.43
C ARG A 62 1.62 10.84 -22.81
N ILE A 63 1.02 10.60 -21.65
CA ILE A 63 1.02 9.33 -20.92
C ILE A 63 -0.33 8.68 -21.17
N ARG A 64 -0.37 7.36 -21.45
CA ARG A 64 -1.61 6.63 -21.74
C ARG A 64 -1.62 5.28 -21.05
N GLU A 65 -2.81 4.84 -20.66
CA GLU A 65 -3.00 3.49 -20.14
C GLU A 65 -2.64 2.45 -21.23
N GLY A 66 -1.98 1.36 -20.82
CA GLY A 66 -1.55 0.29 -21.72
C GLY A 66 -0.26 0.56 -22.51
N GLU A 67 0.21 1.80 -22.65
CA GLU A 67 1.43 2.15 -23.40
C GLU A 67 2.70 2.12 -22.54
N SER A 68 2.99 0.98 -21.89
CA SER A 68 4.08 0.86 -20.91
C SER A 68 5.44 1.33 -21.44
N ILE A 69 5.87 0.88 -22.60
CA ILE A 69 7.17 1.23 -23.20
C ILE A 69 7.26 2.74 -23.45
N ARG A 70 6.24 3.33 -24.07
CA ARG A 70 6.19 4.77 -24.36
C ARG A 70 6.20 5.60 -23.09
N ASN A 71 5.46 5.18 -22.07
CA ASN A 71 5.43 5.84 -20.76
C ASN A 71 6.79 5.76 -20.06
N HIS A 72 7.56 4.69 -20.23
CA HIS A 72 8.93 4.60 -19.73
C HIS A 72 9.87 5.56 -20.49
N PHE A 73 9.77 5.67 -21.82
CA PHE A 73 10.54 6.66 -22.59
C PHE A 73 10.21 8.09 -22.16
N TRP A 74 8.94 8.40 -21.95
CA TRP A 74 8.52 9.69 -21.42
C TRP A 74 9.16 9.96 -20.05
N GLU A 75 9.10 9.01 -19.15
CA GLU A 75 9.69 9.11 -17.81
C GLU A 75 11.21 9.39 -17.85
N GLN A 76 11.93 8.69 -18.74
CA GLN A 76 13.39 8.80 -18.80
C GLN A 76 13.88 10.07 -19.50
N PHE A 77 13.17 10.56 -20.51
CA PHE A 77 13.66 11.63 -21.39
C PHE A 77 12.84 12.91 -21.35
N THR A 78 11.53 12.83 -21.19
CA THR A 78 10.63 13.99 -21.23
C THR A 78 10.44 14.59 -19.83
N LEU A 79 10.17 13.76 -18.84
CA LEU A 79 9.96 14.18 -17.45
C LEU A 79 11.13 15.01 -16.89
N PRO A 80 12.42 14.64 -17.08
CA PRO A 80 13.55 15.50 -16.66
C PRO A 80 13.53 16.89 -17.23
N LYS A 81 13.19 17.03 -18.53
CA LYS A 81 13.10 18.32 -19.20
C LYS A 81 11.94 19.17 -18.67
N LEU A 82 10.80 18.54 -18.43
CA LEU A 82 9.65 19.20 -17.82
C LEU A 82 9.96 19.67 -16.39
N ALA A 83 10.60 18.85 -15.58
CA ALA A 83 11.00 19.20 -14.21
C ALA A 83 11.94 20.43 -14.20
N LEU A 84 12.91 20.48 -15.12
CA LEU A 84 13.78 21.65 -15.27
C LEU A 84 13.03 22.89 -15.76
N LYS A 85 12.16 22.74 -16.78
CA LYS A 85 11.33 23.85 -17.31
C LYS A 85 10.44 24.48 -16.24
N HIS A 86 9.92 23.68 -15.33
CA HIS A 86 9.04 24.11 -14.25
C HIS A 86 9.78 24.48 -12.95
N ASN A 87 11.12 24.57 -12.99
CA ASN A 87 11.97 24.93 -11.85
C ASN A 87 11.69 24.08 -10.59
N VAL A 88 11.60 22.75 -10.78
CA VAL A 88 11.34 21.79 -9.70
C VAL A 88 12.58 21.69 -8.81
N ASP A 89 12.42 21.92 -7.51
CA ASP A 89 13.49 21.76 -6.51
C ASP A 89 13.75 20.27 -6.20
N ILE A 90 12.68 19.48 -6.11
CA ILE A 90 12.72 18.03 -5.82
C ILE A 90 11.75 17.30 -6.76
N LEU A 91 12.23 16.30 -7.48
CA LEU A 91 11.38 15.41 -8.27
C LEU A 91 11.08 14.14 -7.47
N HIS A 92 9.81 13.90 -7.14
CA HIS A 92 9.36 12.74 -6.42
C HIS A 92 8.71 11.71 -7.36
N SER A 93 9.20 10.47 -7.32
CA SER A 93 8.63 9.33 -8.04
C SER A 93 8.06 8.32 -7.05
N PRO A 94 6.71 8.26 -6.88
CA PRO A 94 6.09 7.48 -5.81
C PRO A 94 5.83 6.00 -6.14
N ALA A 95 6.27 5.51 -7.32
CA ALA A 95 5.93 4.16 -7.81
C ALA A 95 7.13 3.43 -8.43
N ASN A 96 8.08 3.01 -7.61
CA ASN A 96 9.27 2.17 -7.88
C ASN A 96 10.28 2.71 -8.91
N LEU A 97 9.85 3.38 -9.96
CA LEU A 97 10.73 3.85 -11.04
C LEU A 97 10.78 5.38 -11.09
N ALA A 98 11.92 5.89 -11.52
CA ALA A 98 12.19 7.31 -11.68
C ALA A 98 13.15 7.51 -12.88
N PRO A 99 13.29 8.74 -13.39
CA PRO A 99 14.24 9.01 -14.46
C PRO A 99 15.70 8.83 -13.96
N LEU A 100 16.37 7.81 -14.53
CA LEU A 100 17.72 7.43 -14.12
C LEU A 100 18.77 8.53 -14.37
N PHE A 101 18.58 9.35 -15.42
CA PHE A 101 19.53 10.38 -15.81
C PHE A 101 19.13 11.80 -15.37
N TYR A 102 18.13 11.94 -14.49
CA TYR A 102 17.78 13.23 -13.93
C TYR A 102 18.91 13.77 -13.06
N LYS A 103 19.35 15.00 -13.33
CA LYS A 103 20.49 15.65 -12.64
C LYS A 103 20.07 16.46 -11.41
N GLY A 104 18.77 16.72 -11.25
CA GLY A 104 18.22 17.39 -10.07
C GLY A 104 18.09 16.45 -8.88
N ARG A 105 17.62 16.98 -7.77
CA ARG A 105 17.34 16.18 -6.57
C ARG A 105 16.10 15.33 -6.80
N SER A 106 16.22 14.04 -6.51
CA SER A 106 15.09 13.11 -6.63
C SER A 106 14.84 12.36 -5.32
N VAL A 107 13.57 12.18 -5.01
CA VAL A 107 13.07 11.28 -3.97
C VAL A 107 12.32 10.16 -4.67
N VAL A 108 12.61 8.92 -4.33
CA VAL A 108 12.04 7.75 -5.00
C VAL A 108 11.45 6.80 -3.97
N HIS A 109 10.20 6.36 -4.17
CA HIS A 109 9.65 5.23 -3.44
C HIS A 109 10.07 3.92 -4.10
N ILE A 110 10.68 3.04 -3.31
CA ILE A 110 10.91 1.63 -3.68
C ILE A 110 10.18 0.79 -2.65
N HIS A 111 9.12 0.12 -3.09
CA HIS A 111 8.17 -0.52 -2.19
C HIS A 111 8.64 -1.87 -1.66
N ASP A 112 9.33 -2.64 -2.49
CA ASP A 112 9.96 -3.89 -2.11
C ASP A 112 11.07 -4.28 -3.09
N LEU A 113 11.84 -5.29 -2.71
CA LEU A 113 12.84 -5.94 -3.54
C LEU A 113 12.56 -7.44 -3.71
N CYS A 114 11.30 -7.82 -3.76
CA CYS A 114 10.86 -9.21 -3.88
C CYS A 114 11.56 -9.94 -5.03
N PHE A 115 11.79 -9.27 -6.16
CA PHE A 115 12.48 -9.80 -7.33
C PHE A 115 13.97 -10.14 -7.06
N ALA A 116 14.60 -9.50 -6.09
CA ALA A 116 15.98 -9.76 -5.69
C ALA A 116 16.05 -10.82 -4.58
N VAL A 117 15.14 -10.74 -3.60
CA VAL A 117 15.06 -11.68 -2.47
C VAL A 117 14.58 -13.06 -2.92
N ASN A 118 13.59 -13.11 -3.81
CA ASN A 118 12.95 -14.34 -4.29
C ASN A 118 12.89 -14.36 -5.83
N PRO A 119 14.04 -14.47 -6.52
CA PRO A 119 14.14 -14.32 -7.97
C PRO A 119 13.35 -15.38 -8.75
N GLN A 120 13.07 -16.55 -8.15
CA GLN A 120 12.32 -17.66 -8.76
C GLN A 120 10.86 -17.32 -9.05
N TRP A 121 10.29 -16.26 -8.44
CA TRP A 121 8.91 -15.84 -8.66
C TRP A 121 8.74 -14.89 -9.85
N PHE A 122 9.84 -14.52 -10.50
CA PHE A 122 9.84 -13.53 -11.57
C PHE A 122 10.51 -14.07 -12.85
N SER A 123 10.07 -13.59 -14.00
CA SER A 123 10.69 -13.94 -15.28
C SER A 123 12.15 -13.47 -15.32
N PHE A 124 12.98 -14.19 -16.07
CA PHE A 124 14.40 -13.86 -16.21
C PHE A 124 14.62 -12.42 -16.70
N SER A 125 13.86 -11.99 -17.69
CA SER A 125 13.97 -10.64 -18.27
C SER A 125 13.59 -9.55 -17.26
N PHE A 126 12.50 -9.74 -16.51
CA PHE A 126 12.08 -8.81 -15.46
C PHE A 126 13.14 -8.71 -14.37
N ARG A 127 13.58 -9.83 -13.84
CA ARG A 127 14.60 -9.93 -12.81
C ARG A 127 15.91 -9.24 -13.22
N THR A 128 16.40 -9.53 -14.43
CA THR A 128 17.64 -8.95 -14.95
C THR A 128 17.54 -7.44 -15.09
N LEU A 129 16.43 -6.94 -15.65
CA LEU A 129 16.19 -5.50 -15.81
C LEU A 129 16.11 -4.79 -14.44
N TYR A 130 15.34 -5.32 -13.51
CA TYR A 130 15.13 -4.68 -12.21
C TYR A 130 16.37 -4.76 -11.31
N ASN A 131 17.13 -5.86 -11.33
CA ASN A 131 18.42 -5.95 -10.64
C ASN A 131 19.46 -4.96 -11.20
N PHE A 132 19.34 -4.57 -12.47
CA PHE A 132 20.20 -3.56 -13.06
C PHE A 132 19.74 -2.13 -12.73
N VAL A 133 18.43 -1.85 -12.87
CA VAL A 133 17.88 -0.49 -12.77
C VAL A 133 17.73 -0.04 -11.32
N ILE A 134 17.14 -0.85 -10.44
CA ILE A 134 16.75 -0.43 -9.09
C ILE A 134 17.95 -0.01 -8.24
N PRO A 135 19.07 -0.78 -8.15
CA PRO A 135 20.23 -0.34 -7.36
C PRO A 135 20.85 0.95 -7.89
N ARG A 136 20.88 1.14 -9.22
CA ARG A 136 21.41 2.38 -9.82
C ARG A 136 20.53 3.58 -9.50
N LEU A 137 19.22 3.39 -9.58
CA LEU A 137 18.22 4.39 -9.23
C LEU A 137 18.34 4.79 -7.76
N ALA A 138 18.39 3.81 -6.87
CA ALA A 138 18.47 4.00 -5.43
C ALA A 138 19.74 4.77 -5.03
N ARG A 139 20.89 4.43 -5.63
CA ARG A 139 22.16 5.13 -5.37
C ARG A 139 22.18 6.57 -5.92
N ARG A 140 21.43 6.85 -6.98
CA ARG A 140 21.39 8.22 -7.59
C ARG A 140 20.37 9.13 -6.92
N ALA A 141 19.29 8.58 -6.38
CA ALA A 141 18.28 9.36 -5.69
C ALA A 141 18.91 10.12 -4.50
N ALA A 142 18.48 11.34 -4.24
CA ALA A 142 18.89 12.08 -3.06
C ALA A 142 18.42 11.35 -1.79
N LYS A 143 17.22 10.73 -1.84
CA LYS A 143 16.67 9.91 -0.77
C LYS A 143 15.76 8.83 -1.36
N VAL A 144 15.78 7.66 -0.77
CA VAL A 144 14.83 6.57 -1.04
C VAL A 144 13.82 6.50 0.11
N ILE A 145 12.54 6.40 -0.22
CA ILE A 145 11.49 6.10 0.75
C ILE A 145 11.02 4.67 0.51
N THR A 146 10.78 3.93 1.57
CA THR A 146 10.18 2.60 1.53
C THR A 146 9.09 2.46 2.59
N ASN A 147 8.23 1.47 2.45
CA ASN A 147 6.98 1.34 3.20
C ASN A 147 7.06 0.40 4.41
N SER A 148 8.23 -0.23 4.67
CA SER A 148 8.43 -1.12 5.83
C SER A 148 9.89 -1.17 6.26
N ASN A 149 10.16 -1.60 7.48
CA ASN A 149 11.51 -1.86 7.95
C ASN A 149 12.14 -3.07 7.23
N ASN A 150 11.32 -4.07 6.91
CA ASN A 150 11.79 -5.20 6.11
C ASN A 150 12.32 -4.72 4.75
N SER A 151 11.54 -3.96 3.99
CA SER A 151 11.98 -3.41 2.70
C SER A 151 13.15 -2.44 2.83
N ARG A 152 13.26 -1.73 3.96
CA ARG A 152 14.42 -0.90 4.27
C ARG A 152 15.69 -1.73 4.41
N ASN A 153 15.63 -2.82 5.16
CA ASN A 153 16.76 -3.72 5.35
C ASN A 153 17.20 -4.35 4.02
N ASP A 154 16.23 -4.81 3.22
CA ASP A 154 16.51 -5.33 1.87
C ASP A 154 17.20 -4.27 0.98
N LEU A 155 16.73 -3.02 1.00
CA LEU A 155 17.35 -1.92 0.25
C LEU A 155 18.78 -1.63 0.69
N LEU A 156 19.05 -1.61 2.00
CA LEU A 156 20.39 -1.40 2.54
C LEU A 156 21.34 -2.50 2.07
N GLN A 157 20.88 -3.74 2.12
CA GLN A 157 21.68 -4.91 1.76
C GLN A 157 21.89 -5.03 0.24
N PHE A 158 20.80 -5.02 -0.56
CA PHE A 158 20.88 -5.31 -2.00
C PHE A 158 21.33 -4.13 -2.85
N CYS A 159 21.05 -2.90 -2.40
CA CYS A 159 21.45 -1.70 -3.13
C CYS A 159 22.75 -1.08 -2.60
N ASP A 160 23.35 -1.63 -1.54
CA ASP A 160 24.54 -1.11 -0.88
C ASP A 160 24.37 0.38 -0.54
N LEU A 161 23.36 0.69 0.25
CA LEU A 161 23.02 2.06 0.66
C LEU A 161 23.37 2.28 2.13
N GLN A 162 23.81 3.49 2.45
CA GLN A 162 23.92 3.93 3.83
C GLN A 162 22.52 4.14 4.44
N ALA A 163 22.41 3.94 5.75
CA ALA A 163 21.14 3.97 6.47
C ALA A 163 20.41 5.32 6.32
N GLU A 164 21.17 6.41 6.25
CA GLU A 164 20.70 7.80 6.10
C GLU A 164 20.06 8.04 4.72
N ARG A 165 20.36 7.21 3.73
CA ARG A 165 19.81 7.34 2.37
C ARG A 165 18.42 6.74 2.24
N VAL A 166 17.96 5.96 3.22
CA VAL A 166 16.69 5.26 3.18
C VAL A 166 15.80 5.66 4.36
N SER A 167 14.69 6.31 4.07
CA SER A 167 13.64 6.63 5.06
C SER A 167 12.52 5.61 4.97
N GLN A 168 12.15 5.06 6.10
CA GLN A 168 10.97 4.22 6.21
C GLN A 168 9.74 5.11 6.50
N VAL A 169 8.72 4.99 5.67
CA VAL A 169 7.41 5.67 5.83
C VAL A 169 6.32 4.65 5.58
N TYR A 170 5.69 4.15 6.63
CA TYR A 170 4.58 3.20 6.52
C TYR A 170 3.47 3.75 5.63
N TRP A 171 2.83 2.87 4.89
CA TRP A 171 1.60 3.21 4.20
C TRP A 171 0.41 3.27 5.17
N ALA A 172 -0.73 3.69 4.65
CA ALA A 172 -1.98 3.71 5.38
C ALA A 172 -3.07 2.98 4.60
N VAL A 173 -4.12 2.62 5.30
CA VAL A 173 -5.32 2.07 4.69
C VAL A 173 -6.16 3.22 4.08
N ASP A 174 -6.93 2.92 3.03
CA ASP A 174 -7.86 3.88 2.46
C ASP A 174 -9.04 4.12 3.40
N ASP A 175 -9.45 5.38 3.55
CA ASP A 175 -10.58 5.79 4.41
C ASP A 175 -11.88 5.03 4.09
N LEU A 176 -12.02 4.54 2.86
CA LEU A 176 -13.16 3.72 2.43
C LEU A 176 -13.35 2.48 3.32
N PHE A 177 -12.27 1.82 3.73
CA PHE A 177 -12.33 0.61 4.56
C PHE A 177 -12.65 0.91 6.03
N MET A 178 -12.45 2.17 6.46
CA MET A 178 -12.75 2.62 7.83
C MET A 178 -14.19 3.16 7.99
N GLN A 179 -14.90 3.40 6.87
CA GLN A 179 -16.27 3.92 6.92
C GLN A 179 -17.21 2.93 7.59
N GLU A 180 -18.02 3.39 8.51
CA GLU A 180 -19.10 2.59 9.08
C GLU A 180 -20.15 2.23 8.02
N GLN A 181 -20.80 1.10 8.21
CA GLN A 181 -21.84 0.66 7.30
C GLN A 181 -23.08 1.53 7.47
N ASP A 182 -23.64 2.05 6.38
CA ASP A 182 -24.99 2.58 6.37
C ASP A 182 -25.99 1.41 6.51
N PRO A 183 -26.68 1.27 7.65
CA PRO A 183 -27.58 0.14 7.87
C PRO A 183 -28.73 0.07 6.89
N LYS A 184 -28.98 1.13 6.10
CA LYS A 184 -30.04 1.20 5.08
C LYS A 184 -29.60 0.75 3.69
N LYS A 185 -28.31 0.58 3.45
CA LYS A 185 -27.82 0.09 2.16
C LYS A 185 -27.65 -1.43 2.20
N PRO A 186 -28.33 -2.18 1.33
CA PRO A 186 -28.13 -3.61 1.23
C PRO A 186 -26.67 -3.87 0.82
N THR A 187 -26.01 -4.65 1.64
CA THR A 187 -24.61 -5.00 1.53
C THR A 187 -24.47 -6.20 0.60
N THR A 188 -24.01 -6.06 -0.55
CA THR A 188 -23.67 -7.07 -1.56
C THR A 188 -24.84 -7.89 -2.15
N PRO A 189 -24.87 -8.08 -3.47
CA PRO A 189 -25.79 -9.05 -4.14
C PRO A 189 -25.42 -10.50 -3.82
N TRP A 190 -24.37 -10.74 -3.05
CA TRP A 190 -23.86 -12.04 -2.67
C TRP A 190 -24.40 -12.38 -1.27
N GLN A 191 -25.46 -13.13 -1.17
CA GLN A 191 -26.00 -13.67 0.10
C GLN A 191 -25.04 -14.71 0.72
N LEU A 192 -23.77 -14.37 0.83
CA LEU A 192 -22.77 -15.19 1.49
C LEU A 192 -22.63 -14.70 2.93
N ASN A 193 -23.24 -15.42 3.84
CA ASN A 193 -22.96 -15.31 5.24
C ASN A 193 -21.90 -16.36 5.58
N ASP A 194 -20.92 -15.99 6.43
CA ASP A 194 -19.99 -16.95 7.02
C ASP A 194 -18.97 -17.56 6.03
N TYR A 195 -17.92 -16.84 5.72
CA TYR A 195 -16.84 -17.32 4.84
C TYR A 195 -15.45 -16.89 5.31
N ILE A 196 -14.46 -17.69 4.95
CA ILE A 196 -13.04 -17.33 5.02
C ILE A 196 -12.73 -16.53 3.76
N LEU A 197 -12.07 -15.38 3.92
CA LEU A 197 -11.72 -14.50 2.81
C LEU A 197 -10.21 -14.48 2.58
N TYR A 198 -9.80 -14.54 1.32
CA TYR A 198 -8.48 -14.18 0.83
C TYR A 198 -8.60 -13.07 -0.22
N VAL A 199 -7.73 -12.07 -0.17
CA VAL A 199 -7.65 -10.98 -1.16
C VAL A 199 -6.22 -10.81 -1.64
N GLY A 200 -6.00 -10.90 -2.94
CA GLY A 200 -4.69 -10.68 -3.56
C GLY A 200 -4.57 -11.34 -4.94
N SER A 201 -3.54 -10.96 -5.69
CA SER A 201 -3.19 -11.66 -6.92
C SER A 201 -2.84 -13.13 -6.64
N LEU A 202 -3.16 -13.98 -7.60
CA LEU A 202 -2.92 -15.42 -7.47
C LEU A 202 -1.49 -15.74 -7.96
N GLU A 203 -0.50 -15.22 -7.25
CA GLU A 203 0.94 -15.39 -7.52
C GLU A 203 1.59 -16.36 -6.53
N PRO A 204 2.71 -17.03 -6.88
CA PRO A 204 3.39 -17.97 -5.99
C PRO A 204 3.74 -17.38 -4.63
N ARG A 205 4.18 -16.10 -4.57
CA ARG A 205 4.52 -15.43 -3.32
C ARG A 205 3.34 -15.27 -2.35
N LYS A 206 2.11 -15.33 -2.85
CA LYS A 206 0.87 -15.23 -2.05
C LYS A 206 0.46 -16.56 -1.40
N ASN A 207 1.14 -17.64 -1.77
CA ASN A 207 1.08 -18.93 -1.07
C ASN A 207 -0.33 -19.56 -0.97
N ILE A 208 -1.14 -19.38 -2.02
CA ILE A 208 -2.53 -19.86 -2.04
C ILE A 208 -2.58 -21.40 -2.02
N GLY A 209 -1.54 -22.07 -2.53
CA GLY A 209 -1.43 -23.52 -2.42
C GLY A 209 -1.53 -24.01 -0.99
N THR A 210 -0.75 -23.41 -0.09
CA THR A 210 -0.77 -23.69 1.36
C THR A 210 -2.14 -23.38 1.97
N LEU A 211 -2.81 -22.28 1.56
CA LEU A 211 -4.15 -21.96 2.03
C LEU A 211 -5.17 -23.02 1.65
N LEU A 212 -5.13 -23.51 0.40
CA LEU A 212 -6.05 -24.55 -0.06
C LEU A 212 -5.83 -25.89 0.66
N GLU A 213 -4.58 -26.27 0.89
CA GLU A 213 -4.24 -27.49 1.63
C GLU A 213 -4.63 -27.36 3.11
N ALA A 214 -4.41 -26.20 3.73
CA ALA A 214 -4.85 -25.94 5.09
C ALA A 214 -6.39 -25.93 5.21
N TYR A 215 -7.09 -25.39 4.21
CA TYR A 215 -8.55 -25.41 4.18
C TYR A 215 -9.09 -26.85 4.02
N GLU A 216 -8.47 -27.69 3.20
CA GLU A 216 -8.80 -29.11 3.07
C GLU A 216 -8.63 -29.83 4.41
N LEU A 217 -7.50 -29.60 5.10
CA LEU A 217 -7.22 -30.18 6.41
C LEU A 217 -8.21 -29.69 7.48
N LEU A 218 -8.54 -28.40 7.50
CA LEU A 218 -9.56 -27.83 8.39
C LEU A 218 -10.91 -28.54 8.22
N ARG A 219 -11.37 -28.70 6.98
CA ARG A 219 -12.66 -29.36 6.68
C ARG A 219 -12.67 -30.85 7.05
N ALA A 220 -11.51 -31.52 6.94
CA ALA A 220 -11.37 -32.91 7.36
C ALA A 220 -11.36 -33.08 8.88
N SER A 221 -10.67 -32.20 9.60
CA SER A 221 -10.53 -32.24 11.06
C SER A 221 -11.76 -31.68 11.80
N HIS A 222 -12.51 -30.76 11.15
CA HIS A 222 -13.68 -30.07 11.71
C HIS A 222 -14.87 -30.14 10.73
N PRO A 223 -15.53 -31.29 10.60
CA PRO A 223 -16.67 -31.49 9.67
C PRO A 223 -17.87 -30.59 9.95
N GLU A 224 -17.98 -30.06 11.18
CA GLU A 224 -19.00 -29.10 11.59
C GLU A 224 -18.78 -27.71 10.99
N ILE A 225 -17.55 -27.33 10.65
CA ILE A 225 -17.24 -26.05 10.01
C ILE A 225 -17.64 -26.12 8.53
N LYS A 226 -18.75 -25.48 8.17
CA LYS A 226 -19.27 -25.42 6.79
C LYS A 226 -18.86 -24.14 6.04
N THR A 227 -18.07 -23.30 6.67
CA THR A 227 -17.59 -22.00 6.16
C THR A 227 -16.88 -22.16 4.81
N LYS A 228 -17.31 -21.41 3.80
CA LYS A 228 -16.71 -21.43 2.45
C LYS A 228 -15.44 -20.63 2.41
N LEU A 229 -14.55 -20.90 1.44
CA LEU A 229 -13.38 -20.09 1.14
C LEU A 229 -13.65 -19.20 -0.08
N VAL A 230 -13.55 -17.89 0.09
CA VAL A 230 -13.72 -16.90 -0.98
C VAL A 230 -12.36 -16.33 -1.36
N LEU A 231 -11.99 -16.42 -2.63
CA LEU A 231 -10.77 -15.89 -3.20
C LEU A 231 -11.09 -14.70 -4.10
N ILE A 232 -10.52 -13.53 -3.80
CA ILE A 232 -10.67 -12.29 -4.59
C ILE A 232 -9.32 -11.86 -5.12
N GLY A 233 -9.24 -11.57 -6.43
CA GLY A 233 -8.03 -11.04 -7.06
C GLY A 233 -7.86 -11.45 -8.51
N GLY A 234 -6.81 -10.93 -9.13
CA GLY A 234 -6.49 -11.24 -10.52
C GLY A 234 -5.78 -12.59 -10.68
N GLU A 235 -6.07 -13.28 -11.78
CA GLU A 235 -5.32 -14.46 -12.16
C GLU A 235 -3.91 -14.08 -12.67
N SER A 236 -2.91 -14.85 -12.28
CA SER A 236 -1.57 -14.82 -12.87
C SER A 236 -1.40 -15.99 -13.86
N PRO A 237 -0.63 -15.84 -14.94
CA PRO A 237 -0.27 -16.95 -15.82
C PRO A 237 0.41 -18.13 -15.08
N LEU A 238 1.04 -17.86 -13.93
CA LEU A 238 1.67 -18.85 -13.06
C LEU A 238 0.67 -19.60 -12.18
N PHE A 239 -0.61 -19.34 -12.33
CA PHE A 239 -1.69 -19.86 -11.47
C PHE A 239 -2.30 -21.21 -11.94
N ALA A 240 -1.84 -21.77 -13.04
CA ALA A 240 -2.47 -22.96 -13.64
C ALA A 240 -2.63 -24.14 -12.66
N GLU A 241 -1.62 -24.41 -11.82
CA GLU A 241 -1.68 -25.48 -10.82
C GLU A 241 -2.70 -25.20 -9.71
N VAL A 242 -2.73 -23.94 -9.22
CA VAL A 242 -3.68 -23.54 -8.17
C VAL A 242 -5.10 -23.58 -8.71
N ARG A 243 -5.32 -23.20 -9.97
CA ARG A 243 -6.64 -23.30 -10.64
C ARG A 243 -7.16 -24.75 -10.71
N LEU A 244 -6.27 -25.71 -10.95
CA LEU A 244 -6.61 -27.13 -10.90
C LEU A 244 -7.00 -27.56 -9.48
N LYS A 245 -6.27 -27.11 -8.47
CA LYS A 245 -6.60 -27.37 -7.06
C LYS A 245 -7.96 -26.75 -6.70
N VAL A 246 -8.22 -25.49 -7.05
CA VAL A 246 -9.51 -24.81 -6.79
C VAL A 246 -10.70 -25.58 -7.39
N LYS A 247 -10.56 -26.10 -8.62
CA LYS A 247 -11.63 -26.89 -9.25
C LYS A 247 -12.00 -28.16 -8.49
N ARG A 248 -11.10 -28.72 -7.69
CA ARG A 248 -11.37 -29.93 -6.87
C ARG A 248 -12.36 -29.65 -5.73
N PHE A 249 -12.40 -28.41 -5.23
CA PHE A 249 -13.27 -28.01 -4.12
C PHE A 249 -14.70 -27.65 -4.54
N LYS A 250 -15.02 -27.69 -5.85
CA LYS A 250 -16.36 -27.39 -6.41
C LYS A 250 -16.96 -26.09 -5.82
N GLU A 251 -18.02 -26.21 -5.01
CA GLU A 251 -18.76 -25.09 -4.44
C GLU A 251 -18.20 -24.57 -3.10
N ASP A 252 -17.24 -25.25 -2.50
CA ASP A 252 -16.66 -24.85 -1.21
C ASP A 252 -15.61 -23.73 -1.36
N VAL A 253 -14.97 -23.63 -2.53
CA VAL A 253 -14.01 -22.54 -2.84
C VAL A 253 -14.54 -21.70 -3.99
N LEU A 254 -14.84 -20.44 -3.70
CA LEU A 254 -15.44 -19.49 -4.64
C LEU A 254 -14.38 -18.50 -5.12
N PHE A 255 -14.06 -18.51 -6.41
CA PHE A 255 -13.22 -17.52 -7.03
C PHE A 255 -14.06 -16.40 -7.66
N LYS A 256 -13.88 -15.15 -7.19
CA LYS A 256 -14.69 -13.98 -7.61
C LYS A 256 -13.98 -13.09 -8.63
N GLY A 257 -12.68 -13.34 -8.91
CA GLY A 257 -11.91 -12.46 -9.76
C GLY A 257 -11.69 -11.09 -9.14
N PHE A 258 -11.62 -10.08 -9.99
CA PHE A 258 -11.42 -8.69 -9.54
C PHE A 258 -12.76 -8.04 -9.22
N VAL A 259 -12.86 -7.40 -8.06
CA VAL A 259 -14.04 -6.65 -7.60
C VAL A 259 -13.67 -5.17 -7.41
N ASN A 260 -14.67 -4.27 -7.45
CA ASN A 260 -14.44 -2.85 -7.12
C ASN A 260 -14.21 -2.64 -5.62
N ASP A 261 -13.77 -1.46 -5.24
CA ASP A 261 -13.34 -1.16 -3.87
C ASP A 261 -14.51 -1.21 -2.87
N GLU A 262 -15.72 -0.81 -3.26
CA GLU A 262 -16.92 -0.89 -2.42
C GLU A 262 -17.31 -2.35 -2.15
N ALA A 263 -17.33 -3.17 -3.19
CA ALA A 263 -17.60 -4.61 -3.02
C ALA A 263 -16.49 -5.27 -2.19
N LEU A 264 -15.22 -4.90 -2.41
CA LEU A 264 -14.10 -5.42 -1.64
C LEU A 264 -14.24 -5.10 -0.15
N ARG A 265 -14.57 -3.86 0.19
CA ARG A 265 -14.86 -3.46 1.58
C ARG A 265 -15.96 -4.32 2.19
N ASP A 266 -17.03 -4.56 1.45
CA ASP A 266 -18.15 -5.36 1.91
C ASP A 266 -17.76 -6.82 2.09
N PHE A 267 -16.92 -7.38 1.21
CA PHE A 267 -16.34 -8.71 1.42
C PHE A 267 -15.49 -8.79 2.69
N TYR A 268 -14.67 -7.80 3.00
CA TYR A 268 -13.93 -7.80 4.27
C TYR A 268 -14.86 -7.78 5.48
N ARG A 269 -15.90 -6.95 5.47
CA ARG A 269 -16.84 -6.78 6.61
C ARG A 269 -17.60 -8.03 6.99
N HIS A 270 -17.96 -8.83 6.00
CA HIS A 270 -18.79 -10.03 6.22
C HIS A 270 -17.94 -11.30 6.32
N ALA A 271 -16.63 -11.20 6.24
CA ALA A 271 -15.74 -12.32 6.41
C ALA A 271 -15.70 -12.74 7.88
N SER A 272 -15.95 -14.01 8.14
CA SER A 272 -15.78 -14.62 9.47
C SER A 272 -14.30 -14.72 9.86
N LEU A 273 -13.43 -14.77 8.84
CA LEU A 273 -11.97 -14.80 8.98
C LEU A 273 -11.33 -14.31 7.67
N PHE A 274 -10.36 -13.44 7.78
CA PHE A 274 -9.46 -13.08 6.70
C PHE A 274 -8.12 -13.82 6.85
N VAL A 275 -7.69 -14.52 5.79
CA VAL A 275 -6.45 -15.31 5.79
C VAL A 275 -5.50 -14.79 4.71
N TYR A 276 -4.26 -14.46 5.12
CA TYR A 276 -3.26 -13.91 4.21
C TYR A 276 -1.90 -14.62 4.38
N PRO A 277 -1.70 -15.78 3.74
CA PRO A 277 -0.58 -16.67 4.00
C PRO A 277 0.69 -16.34 3.20
N SER A 278 0.88 -15.06 2.83
CA SER A 278 1.97 -14.63 1.95
C SER A 278 3.35 -15.03 2.46
N LEU A 279 4.24 -15.39 1.52
CA LEU A 279 5.64 -15.69 1.78
C LEU A 279 6.51 -14.44 1.88
N TYR A 280 6.10 -13.37 1.19
CA TYR A 280 6.81 -12.09 1.19
C TYR A 280 5.89 -10.94 0.78
N GLU A 281 5.96 -9.83 1.53
CA GLU A 281 5.27 -8.57 1.23
C GLU A 281 6.20 -7.37 1.45
N GLY A 282 6.03 -6.35 0.62
CA GLY A 282 6.68 -5.06 0.87
C GLY A 282 6.06 -4.32 2.04
N PHE A 283 4.71 -4.47 2.23
CA PHE A 283 3.97 -3.87 3.34
C PHE A 283 2.88 -4.80 3.87
N GLY A 284 1.82 -5.06 3.14
CA GLY A 284 0.68 -5.86 3.61
C GLY A 284 -0.59 -5.02 3.78
N LEU A 285 -1.00 -4.29 2.74
CA LEU A 285 -2.26 -3.54 2.76
C LEU A 285 -3.49 -4.42 3.02
N PRO A 286 -3.65 -5.62 2.39
CA PRO A 286 -4.85 -6.43 2.59
C PRO A 286 -5.14 -6.81 4.04
N PRO A 287 -4.18 -7.21 4.88
CA PRO A 287 -4.41 -7.40 6.32
C PRO A 287 -4.90 -6.14 7.03
N LEU A 288 -4.35 -4.97 6.72
CA LEU A 288 -4.83 -3.70 7.30
C LEU A 288 -6.22 -3.32 6.80
N GLU A 289 -6.54 -3.54 5.52
CA GLU A 289 -7.88 -3.33 4.96
C GLU A 289 -8.91 -4.24 5.65
N ALA A 290 -8.55 -5.50 5.90
CA ALA A 290 -9.38 -6.45 6.64
C ALA A 290 -9.63 -5.98 8.09
N MET A 291 -8.57 -5.59 8.81
CA MET A 291 -8.68 -5.04 10.17
C MET A 291 -9.52 -3.77 10.21
N ALA A 292 -9.33 -2.85 9.26
CA ALA A 292 -10.09 -1.61 9.15
C ALA A 292 -11.58 -1.86 8.93
N SER A 293 -11.90 -2.89 8.16
CA SER A 293 -13.26 -3.33 7.88
C SER A 293 -13.89 -4.19 8.97
N GLY A 294 -13.12 -4.59 10.00
CA GLY A 294 -13.61 -5.36 11.15
C GLY A 294 -13.55 -6.88 10.97
N ALA A 295 -12.72 -7.40 10.05
CA ALA A 295 -12.47 -8.83 9.94
C ALA A 295 -11.34 -9.29 10.89
N PRO A 296 -11.46 -10.43 11.59
CA PRO A 296 -10.34 -11.04 12.29
C PRO A 296 -9.33 -11.58 11.29
N VAL A 297 -8.03 -11.48 11.60
CA VAL A 297 -6.94 -11.75 10.66
C VAL A 297 -6.07 -12.91 11.13
N VAL A 298 -5.79 -13.83 10.20
CA VAL A 298 -4.70 -14.82 10.29
C VAL A 298 -3.72 -14.54 9.16
N THR A 299 -2.43 -14.40 9.48
CA THR A 299 -1.37 -14.14 8.51
C THR A 299 -0.09 -14.88 8.85
N THR A 300 0.99 -14.66 8.12
CA THR A 300 2.29 -15.31 8.34
C THR A 300 3.26 -14.39 9.09
N MET A 301 4.21 -14.99 9.81
CA MET A 301 5.26 -14.26 10.54
C MET A 301 6.48 -13.97 9.64
N THR A 302 6.24 -13.47 8.41
CA THR A 302 7.32 -13.21 7.45
C THR A 302 7.31 -11.77 6.93
N SER A 303 8.48 -11.34 6.47
CA SER A 303 8.71 -10.02 5.84
C SER A 303 8.11 -8.86 6.66
N SER A 304 7.33 -7.99 6.03
CA SER A 304 6.71 -6.82 6.69
C SER A 304 5.44 -7.15 7.49
N LEU A 305 4.88 -8.34 7.38
CA LEU A 305 3.59 -8.66 7.99
C LEU A 305 3.59 -8.49 9.51
N PRO A 306 4.60 -8.99 10.28
CA PRO A 306 4.62 -8.80 11.73
C PRO A 306 4.63 -7.33 12.17
N GLU A 307 5.39 -6.46 11.48
CA GLU A 307 5.45 -5.03 11.83
C GLU A 307 4.15 -4.28 11.48
N VAL A 308 3.37 -4.79 10.53
CA VAL A 308 2.12 -4.19 10.08
C VAL A 308 0.96 -4.63 10.96
N VAL A 309 0.82 -5.93 11.24
CA VAL A 309 -0.32 -6.42 11.99
C VAL A 309 -0.13 -6.36 13.52
N GLY A 310 1.13 -6.36 14.01
CA GLY A 310 1.43 -6.41 15.44
C GLY A 310 0.74 -7.58 16.11
N ASP A 311 0.22 -7.34 17.31
CA ASP A 311 -0.52 -8.34 18.11
C ASP A 311 -2.01 -8.44 17.74
N ALA A 312 -2.44 -7.77 16.67
CA ALA A 312 -3.83 -7.71 16.25
C ALA A 312 -4.24 -8.82 15.25
N ALA A 313 -3.35 -9.76 14.97
CA ALA A 313 -3.60 -10.94 14.14
C ALA A 313 -2.99 -12.20 14.77
N MET A 314 -3.56 -13.35 14.43
CA MET A 314 -2.87 -14.61 14.66
C MET A 314 -1.83 -14.81 13.55
N MET A 315 -0.60 -15.14 13.92
CA MET A 315 0.49 -15.35 12.98
C MET A 315 0.98 -16.80 13.00
N VAL A 316 1.23 -17.34 11.81
CA VAL A 316 1.70 -18.72 11.62
C VAL A 316 2.98 -18.77 10.79
N SER A 317 3.69 -19.89 10.84
CA SER A 317 4.79 -20.14 9.90
C SER A 317 4.24 -20.27 8.46
N PRO A 318 4.87 -19.65 7.46
CA PRO A 318 4.32 -19.59 6.09
C PRO A 318 4.27 -20.95 5.38
N HIS A 319 5.02 -21.96 5.88
CA HIS A 319 5.09 -23.29 5.30
C HIS A 319 4.40 -24.37 6.17
N ASP A 320 3.82 -23.99 7.31
CA ASP A 320 3.16 -24.92 8.21
C ASP A 320 1.65 -24.97 7.94
N ILE A 321 1.27 -25.89 7.05
CA ILE A 321 -0.11 -26.15 6.65
C ILE A 321 -0.97 -26.53 7.85
N LYS A 322 -0.43 -27.36 8.76
CA LYS A 322 -1.15 -27.84 9.93
C LYS A 322 -1.43 -26.72 10.90
N GLN A 323 -0.40 -25.91 11.23
CA GLN A 323 -0.55 -24.73 12.08
C GLN A 323 -1.58 -23.74 11.50
N LEU A 324 -1.57 -23.52 10.18
CA LEU A 324 -2.54 -22.65 9.52
C LEU A 324 -3.96 -23.20 9.64
N ALA A 325 -4.18 -24.51 9.41
CA ALA A 325 -5.48 -25.15 9.53
C ALA A 325 -6.01 -25.08 10.97
N GLU A 326 -5.19 -25.42 11.96
CA GLU A 326 -5.52 -25.37 13.38
C GLU A 326 -5.86 -23.93 13.82
N THR A 327 -5.03 -22.95 13.41
CA THR A 327 -5.29 -21.54 13.74
C THR A 327 -6.59 -21.03 13.12
N MET A 328 -6.89 -21.39 11.87
CA MET A 328 -8.18 -21.06 11.25
C MET A 328 -9.35 -21.69 12.04
N GLY A 329 -9.23 -22.96 12.44
CA GLY A 329 -10.23 -23.64 13.27
C GLY A 329 -10.48 -22.98 14.62
N ILE A 330 -9.41 -22.60 15.32
CA ILE A 330 -9.48 -21.90 16.61
C ILE A 330 -10.22 -20.55 16.45
N VAL A 331 -9.84 -19.74 15.46
CA VAL A 331 -10.48 -18.44 15.26
C VAL A 331 -11.95 -18.58 14.83
N LEU A 332 -12.29 -19.55 14.00
CA LEU A 332 -13.68 -19.79 13.60
C LEU A 332 -14.54 -20.35 14.74
N GLY A 333 -13.96 -21.15 15.63
CA GLY A 333 -14.67 -21.77 16.75
C GLY A 333 -14.85 -20.85 17.97
N ASP A 334 -14.01 -19.82 18.15
CA ASP A 334 -14.00 -18.93 19.34
C ASP A 334 -14.48 -17.52 18.99
N ALA A 335 -15.74 -17.22 19.32
CA ALA A 335 -16.34 -15.90 19.07
C ALA A 335 -15.69 -14.76 19.91
N ASP A 336 -15.25 -15.07 21.13
CA ASP A 336 -14.60 -14.09 22.00
C ASP A 336 -13.20 -13.74 21.47
N LEU A 337 -12.48 -14.74 20.96
CA LEU A 337 -11.20 -14.49 20.29
C LEU A 337 -11.39 -13.62 19.05
N ARG A 338 -12.39 -13.92 18.21
CA ARG A 338 -12.70 -13.04 17.04
C ARG A 338 -13.00 -11.62 17.48
N ALA A 339 -13.82 -11.43 18.50
CA ALA A 339 -14.14 -10.10 19.01
C ALA A 339 -12.89 -9.35 19.50
N ARG A 340 -11.98 -10.03 20.22
CA ARG A 340 -10.69 -9.46 20.67
C ARG A 340 -9.81 -9.08 19.47
N LEU A 341 -9.67 -9.95 18.47
CA LEU A 341 -8.88 -9.68 17.28
C LEU A 341 -9.44 -8.49 16.47
N ILE A 342 -10.75 -8.38 16.34
CA ILE A 342 -11.42 -7.25 15.67
C ILE A 342 -11.15 -5.95 16.43
N ALA A 343 -11.27 -5.94 17.75
CA ALA A 343 -11.02 -4.76 18.55
C ALA A 343 -9.55 -4.32 18.46
N ALA A 344 -8.60 -5.27 18.59
CA ALA A 344 -7.17 -5.03 18.44
C ALA A 344 -6.82 -4.54 17.02
N GLY A 345 -7.45 -5.11 15.97
CA GLY A 345 -7.27 -4.72 14.59
C GLY A 345 -7.66 -3.26 14.33
N ARG A 346 -8.81 -2.84 14.84
CA ARG A 346 -9.26 -1.45 14.76
C ARG A 346 -8.29 -0.47 15.43
N GLU A 347 -7.73 -0.85 16.56
CA GLU A 347 -6.72 -0.02 17.25
C GLU A 347 -5.40 0.00 16.47
N GLN A 348 -4.96 -1.13 15.93
CA GLN A 348 -3.74 -1.22 15.14
C GLN A 348 -3.80 -0.32 13.89
N VAL A 349 -4.93 -0.33 13.17
CA VAL A 349 -5.13 0.49 11.96
C VAL A 349 -4.97 1.98 12.23
N ARG A 350 -5.34 2.49 13.40
CA ARG A 350 -5.19 3.92 13.77
C ARG A 350 -3.75 4.42 13.72
N LYS A 351 -2.78 3.51 13.84
CA LYS A 351 -1.35 3.83 13.71
C LYS A 351 -0.95 4.18 12.28
N PHE A 352 -1.74 3.74 11.29
CA PHE A 352 -1.49 3.86 9.85
C PHE A 352 -2.50 4.81 9.20
N ASN A 353 -2.20 6.10 9.14
CA ASN A 353 -3.07 7.10 8.54
C ASN A 353 -2.33 8.00 7.56
N TRP A 354 -3.02 8.46 6.52
CA TRP A 354 -2.45 9.24 5.43
C TRP A 354 -1.88 10.58 5.85
N TYR A 355 -2.39 11.18 6.92
CA TYR A 355 -1.84 12.39 7.48
C TYR A 355 -0.40 12.17 7.99
N ARG A 356 -0.17 11.08 8.71
CA ARG A 356 1.16 10.67 9.19
C ARG A 356 2.11 10.36 8.02
N VAL A 357 1.61 9.67 6.99
CA VAL A 357 2.38 9.36 5.77
C VAL A 357 2.82 10.64 5.08
N ALA A 358 1.91 11.58 4.89
CA ALA A 358 2.20 12.88 4.27
C ALA A 358 3.24 13.67 5.08
N ARG A 359 3.08 13.76 6.39
CA ARG A 359 4.03 14.45 7.28
C ARG A 359 5.44 13.88 7.21
N ASN A 360 5.55 12.55 7.29
CA ASN A 360 6.85 11.89 7.24
C ASN A 360 7.50 12.07 5.86
N THR A 361 6.70 12.05 4.79
CA THR A 361 7.19 12.34 3.43
C THR A 361 7.65 13.81 3.29
N LEU A 362 6.90 14.75 3.85
CA LEU A 362 7.32 16.17 3.90
C LEU A 362 8.65 16.36 4.66
N ALA A 363 8.84 15.67 5.78
CA ALA A 363 10.10 15.69 6.51
C ALA A 363 11.27 15.23 5.63
N VAL A 364 11.08 14.20 4.81
CA VAL A 364 12.08 13.76 3.83
C VAL A 364 12.36 14.83 2.79
N TYR A 365 11.34 15.53 2.29
CA TYR A 365 11.57 16.63 1.34
C TYR A 365 12.37 17.77 1.95
N TYR A 366 12.07 18.16 3.18
CA TYR A 366 12.83 19.19 3.88
C TYR A 366 14.28 18.76 4.16
N GLU A 367 14.50 17.51 4.53
CA GLU A 367 15.84 16.94 4.68
C GLU A 367 16.64 17.06 3.37
N VAL A 368 16.06 16.60 2.25
CA VAL A 368 16.69 16.65 0.91
C VAL A 368 16.92 18.09 0.44
N TYR A 369 15.98 18.99 0.74
CA TYR A 369 16.10 20.39 0.35
C TYR A 369 17.21 21.12 1.11
N ASN A 370 17.33 20.86 2.41
CA ASN A 370 18.29 21.52 3.30
C ASN A 370 19.72 20.93 3.23
N SER A 371 19.87 19.67 2.81
CA SER A 371 21.19 19.01 2.67
C SER A 371 21.97 19.45 1.44
N ALA A 372 21.47 20.41 0.66
CA ALA A 372 22.17 20.94 -0.49
C ALA A 372 23.35 21.84 -0.10
N PRO A 373 24.49 21.77 -0.81
CA PRO A 373 25.54 22.78 -0.67
C PRO A 373 24.97 24.16 -0.96
N GLU A 374 25.35 25.12 -0.15
CA GLU A 374 24.98 26.52 -0.30
C GLU A 374 25.53 27.08 -1.63
N HIS A 375 24.71 27.01 -2.68
CA HIS A 375 24.95 27.83 -3.86
C HIS A 375 24.21 29.14 -3.65
N GLY A 376 25.01 30.19 -3.41
CA GLY A 376 24.73 31.58 -3.19
C GLY A 376 23.30 32.07 -3.46
N GLY A 377 22.62 32.43 -2.39
CA GLY A 377 21.34 33.12 -2.40
C GLY A 377 20.56 32.77 -1.14
N GLY A 378 20.44 33.70 -0.20
CA GLY A 378 19.91 33.54 1.15
C GLY A 378 18.58 32.80 1.23
N ARG A 379 18.62 31.51 1.32
CA ARG A 379 17.45 30.63 1.54
C ARG A 379 17.29 30.42 3.05
N ARG A 380 16.12 30.78 3.58
CA ARG A 380 15.76 30.50 4.98
C ARG A 380 15.90 29.03 5.24
N LYS A 381 16.75 28.63 6.20
CA LYS A 381 16.78 27.27 6.75
C LYS A 381 15.44 27.05 7.49
N PHE A 382 14.56 26.24 6.94
CA PHE A 382 13.39 25.79 7.67
C PHE A 382 13.85 24.76 8.72
N LEU A 383 13.74 25.13 10.00
CA LEU A 383 14.04 24.22 11.10
C LEU A 383 12.83 23.30 11.33
N PRO A 384 13.05 22.01 11.63
CA PRO A 384 11.98 21.05 11.95
C PRO A 384 11.07 21.47 13.11
N PHE A 385 11.51 22.47 13.90
CA PHE A 385 10.83 22.95 15.09
C PHE A 385 9.53 23.72 14.81
N ASP A 386 9.42 24.39 13.65
CA ASP A 386 8.20 25.11 13.27
C ASP A 386 7.09 24.16 12.78
N LEU A 387 7.46 23.01 12.24
CA LEU A 387 6.52 21.92 11.94
C LEU A 387 5.82 21.39 13.21
N TRP A 388 6.50 21.40 14.36
CA TRP A 388 5.97 20.89 15.63
C TRP A 388 4.95 21.81 16.29
N LYS A 389 5.04 23.13 16.11
CA LYS A 389 4.09 24.09 16.73
C LYS A 389 2.73 24.10 16.04
N GLY A 390 2.68 24.14 14.72
CA GLY A 390 1.41 24.12 13.97
C GLY A 390 0.61 22.83 14.11
N LEU A 391 1.24 21.77 14.57
CA LEU A 391 0.67 20.40 14.60
C LEU A 391 -0.02 20.05 15.92
N ARG A 392 0.33 20.69 17.04
CA ARG A 392 -0.45 20.59 18.29
C ARG A 392 -1.83 21.22 18.16
N ASP A 393 -1.94 22.31 17.39
CA ASP A 393 -3.19 23.03 17.24
C ASP A 393 -4.21 22.30 16.36
N VAL A 394 -3.77 21.44 15.44
CA VAL A 394 -4.64 20.62 14.58
C VAL A 394 -5.14 19.37 15.30
N GLU A 395 -4.31 18.76 16.16
CA GLU A 395 -4.73 17.61 16.98
C GLU A 395 -5.80 17.99 18.02
N VAL A 396 -5.72 19.21 18.55
CA VAL A 396 -6.72 19.77 19.48
C VAL A 396 -8.03 20.10 18.73
N ARG A 397 -7.97 20.61 17.49
CA ARG A 397 -9.16 20.92 16.69
C ARG A 397 -9.88 19.66 16.18
N SER A 398 -9.18 18.59 15.84
CA SER A 398 -9.85 17.34 15.44
C SER A 398 -10.55 16.62 16.60
N LYS A 399 -10.03 16.74 17.83
CA LYS A 399 -10.71 16.24 19.04
C LYS A 399 -11.89 17.12 19.46
N GLY A 400 -11.87 18.43 19.15
CA GLY A 400 -12.95 19.37 19.43
C GLY A 400 -14.16 19.22 18.50
N SER A 401 -13.96 18.81 17.25
CA SER A 401 -15.08 18.64 16.30
C SER A 401 -15.88 17.36 16.50
N LEU A 402 -15.28 16.34 17.12
CA LEU A 402 -15.98 15.09 17.48
C LEU A 402 -16.80 15.20 18.78
N LEU A 403 -16.49 16.21 19.63
CA LEU A 403 -17.26 16.45 20.87
C LEU A 403 -18.39 17.47 20.68
N SER A 404 -18.36 18.31 19.64
CA SER A 404 -19.43 19.29 19.41
C SER A 404 -20.64 18.73 18.66
N SER A 405 -20.51 17.60 17.97
CA SER A 405 -21.64 16.91 17.33
C SER A 405 -22.43 16.00 18.29
N ALA A 406 -21.87 15.66 19.46
CA ALA A 406 -22.52 14.81 20.45
C ALA A 406 -23.33 15.59 21.51
N LEU A 407 -23.30 16.93 21.51
CA LEU A 407 -24.01 17.79 22.48
C LEU A 407 -25.11 18.67 21.84
N ALA A 408 -25.42 18.44 20.56
CA ALA A 408 -26.46 19.18 19.86
C ALA A 408 -27.79 18.39 19.69
N ASP A 409 -27.84 17.13 20.18
CA ASP A 409 -29.06 16.30 20.14
C ASP A 409 -29.37 15.73 21.54
N SER A 410 -29.47 16.63 22.55
CA SER A 410 -30.10 16.31 23.83
C SER A 410 -31.07 17.41 24.25
#